data_13825bea3e7489930c6abe146cb4e20f
#
_entry.id   13825bea3e7489930c6abe146cb4e20f
#
_cell.length_a   1.000
_cell.length_b   1.000
_cell.length_c   1.000
_cell.angle_alpha   90.00
_cell.angle_beta   90.00
_cell.angle_gamma   90.00
#
_symmetry.space_group_name_H-M   'P 1'
#
loop_
_entity.id
_entity.type
_entity.pdbx_description
1 polymer ?
#
loop_
_entity_poly.entity_id
_entity_poly.type
_entity_poly.pdbx_seq_one_letter_code
_entity_poly.pdbx_strand_id
1 'polypeptide(L)'
;QYQIPSKDDCITCHHVYEVTTPIGPKLRAMNFNPQNEETTINQVQYFIDIGLLEGISDISTIEVLADWEDEVNFDIFERGRSYIDINCAHCHQPGGYVPTGFLLDFRLETDFETTGIYSHRGQIESRIQSTTPTYLMPQLGRSLVHDEGVAMLLEYLQAIED
;
A
#
# COMPACT_ATOMS: atom_id res chain seq x y z
N GLN A 1 14.94 -19.03 2.83
CA GLN A 1 16.07 -18.13 3.08
C GLN A 1 15.74 -16.78 2.49
N TYR A 2 15.70 -15.73 3.33
CA TYR A 2 15.44 -14.36 2.85
C TYR A 2 16.69 -13.83 2.12
N GLN A 3 16.50 -13.30 0.92
CA GLN A 3 17.57 -12.66 0.16
C GLN A 3 17.56 -11.16 0.48
N ILE A 4 18.66 -10.66 1.03
CA ILE A 4 18.85 -9.23 1.24
C ILE A 4 19.01 -8.56 -0.13
N PRO A 5 18.19 -7.56 -0.48
CA PRO A 5 18.30 -6.85 -1.75
C PRO A 5 19.66 -6.18 -1.93
N SER A 6 20.13 -6.10 -3.15
CA SER A 6 21.31 -5.30 -3.53
C SER A 6 21.01 -3.80 -3.44
N LYS A 7 22.02 -2.96 -3.55
CA LYS A 7 21.83 -1.50 -3.59
C LYS A 7 20.93 -1.06 -4.74
N ASP A 8 21.08 -1.69 -5.90
CA ASP A 8 20.26 -1.36 -7.08
C ASP A 8 18.81 -1.82 -6.90
N ASP A 9 18.60 -2.97 -6.25
CA ASP A 9 17.26 -3.42 -5.86
C ASP A 9 16.60 -2.45 -4.85
N CYS A 10 17.37 -1.91 -3.91
CA CYS A 10 16.85 -0.90 -2.98
C CYS A 10 16.36 0.35 -3.72
N ILE A 11 17.12 0.84 -4.70
CA ILE A 11 16.76 2.01 -5.49
C ILE A 11 15.46 1.76 -6.29
N THR A 12 15.21 0.53 -6.74
CA THR A 12 13.97 0.17 -7.45
C THR A 12 12.70 0.60 -6.70
N CYS A 13 12.70 0.44 -5.38
CA CYS A 13 11.56 0.83 -4.53
C CYS A 13 11.75 2.21 -3.89
N HIS A 14 12.99 2.58 -3.56
CA HIS A 14 13.31 3.78 -2.79
C HIS A 14 13.71 4.97 -3.66
N HIS A 15 12.94 5.25 -4.73
CA HIS A 15 13.14 6.47 -5.50
C HIS A 15 11.83 7.01 -6.07
N VAL A 16 11.78 8.34 -6.22
CA VAL A 16 10.73 9.06 -6.96
C VAL A 16 11.43 10.16 -7.75
N TYR A 17 11.19 10.22 -9.07
CA TYR A 17 11.86 11.17 -9.99
C TYR A 17 13.39 11.16 -9.84
N GLU A 18 14.00 9.97 -9.75
CA GLU A 18 15.45 9.77 -9.59
C GLU A 18 16.05 10.28 -8.26
N VAL A 19 15.19 10.74 -7.33
CA VAL A 19 15.61 11.11 -5.98
C VAL A 19 15.38 9.93 -5.04
N THR A 20 16.43 9.56 -4.28
CA THR A 20 16.28 8.54 -3.24
C THR A 20 15.24 8.96 -2.22
N THR A 21 14.16 8.22 -2.13
CA THR A 21 13.01 8.54 -1.29
C THR A 21 12.77 7.40 -0.31
N PRO A 22 12.75 7.64 1.00
CA PRO A 22 12.37 6.63 1.97
C PRO A 22 10.91 6.19 1.73
N ILE A 23 10.66 4.88 1.79
CA ILE A 23 9.30 4.37 1.95
C ILE A 23 9.01 4.44 3.44
N GLY A 24 8.54 5.59 3.90
CA GLY A 24 8.15 5.80 5.29
C GLY A 24 6.70 5.39 5.52
N PRO A 25 6.31 5.15 6.78
CA PRO A 25 4.91 5.02 7.12
C PRO A 25 4.19 6.34 6.79
N LYS A 26 3.09 6.25 6.04
CA LYS A 26 2.20 7.39 5.83
C LYS A 26 1.41 7.65 7.11
N LEU A 27 1.09 8.91 7.41
CA LEU A 27 0.32 9.24 8.62
C LEU A 27 -1.01 8.48 8.68
N ARG A 28 -1.70 8.33 7.55
CA ARG A 28 -2.94 7.57 7.46
C ARG A 28 -2.78 6.09 7.83
N ALA A 29 -1.61 5.49 7.56
CA ALA A 29 -1.31 4.11 7.92
C ALA A 29 -0.98 3.94 9.41
N MET A 30 -0.73 5.05 10.12
CA MET A 30 -0.48 5.09 11.57
C MET A 30 -1.68 5.63 12.35
N ASN A 31 -2.73 6.13 11.69
CA ASN A 31 -3.90 6.70 12.32
C ASN A 31 -4.89 5.60 12.76
N PHE A 32 -4.47 4.79 13.70
CA PHE A 32 -5.28 3.71 14.27
C PHE A 32 -5.03 3.57 15.77
N ASN A 33 -5.95 2.89 16.46
CA ASN A 33 -5.78 2.52 17.85
C ASN A 33 -5.22 1.11 17.92
N PRO A 34 -4.00 0.91 18.46
CA PRO A 34 -3.42 -0.43 18.57
C PRO A 34 -4.33 -1.35 19.40
N GLN A 35 -4.56 -2.56 18.89
CA GLN A 35 -5.35 -3.59 19.56
C GLN A 35 -4.46 -4.40 20.51
N ASN A 36 -3.91 -3.73 21.55
CA ASN A 36 -3.11 -4.41 22.55
C ASN A 36 -3.59 -4.03 23.96
N GLU A 37 -3.26 -4.86 24.95
CA GLU A 37 -3.68 -4.66 26.34
C GLU A 37 -2.99 -3.45 27.03
N GLU A 38 -1.91 -2.92 26.44
CA GLU A 38 -1.08 -1.90 27.08
C GLU A 38 -1.52 -0.47 26.73
N THR A 39 -2.14 -0.25 25.59
CA THR A 39 -2.57 1.09 25.18
C THR A 39 -3.81 1.07 24.29
N THR A 40 -4.69 2.05 24.51
CA THR A 40 -5.82 2.38 23.62
C THR A 40 -5.62 3.73 22.93
N ILE A 41 -4.46 4.36 23.10
CA ILE A 41 -4.15 5.66 22.55
C ILE A 41 -3.87 5.49 21.05
N ASN A 42 -4.44 6.34 20.22
CA ASN A 42 -4.14 6.39 18.79
C ASN A 42 -2.63 6.58 18.57
N GLN A 43 -2.05 5.82 17.64
CA GLN A 43 -0.60 5.80 17.43
C GLN A 43 -0.05 7.17 17.01
N VAL A 44 -0.77 7.92 16.17
CA VAL A 44 -0.35 9.27 15.76
C VAL A 44 -0.39 10.21 16.97
N GLN A 45 -1.44 10.14 17.79
CA GLN A 45 -1.55 10.95 19.01
C GLN A 45 -0.41 10.61 19.98
N TYR A 46 -0.09 9.33 20.15
CA TYR A 46 1.05 8.92 20.98
C TYR A 46 2.37 9.55 20.52
N PHE A 47 2.63 9.57 19.19
CA PHE A 47 3.85 10.18 18.67
C PHE A 47 3.90 11.71 18.88
N ILE A 48 2.74 12.37 18.84
CA ILE A 48 2.64 13.80 19.19
C ILE A 48 2.94 14.02 20.67
N ASP A 49 2.33 13.22 21.55
CA ASP A 49 2.45 13.34 22.99
C ASP A 49 3.88 13.15 23.49
N ILE A 50 4.67 12.27 22.86
CA ILE A 50 6.09 12.07 23.21
C ILE A 50 7.05 12.99 22.44
N GLY A 51 6.54 13.94 21.63
CA GLY A 51 7.34 14.88 20.87
C GLY A 51 8.10 14.29 19.68
N LEU A 52 7.72 13.12 19.20
CA LEU A 52 8.31 12.46 18.02
C LEU A 52 7.71 13.00 16.71
N LEU A 53 6.49 13.53 16.77
CA LEU A 53 5.75 14.08 15.63
C LEU A 53 5.24 15.48 16.00
N GLU A 54 5.56 16.47 15.14
CA GLU A 54 5.16 17.85 15.30
C GLU A 54 4.36 18.35 14.10
N GLY A 55 3.67 19.50 14.27
CA GLY A 55 2.97 20.18 13.18
C GLY A 55 1.54 19.69 12.93
N ILE A 56 1.03 18.74 13.72
CA ILE A 56 -0.34 18.26 13.66
C ILE A 56 -1.08 18.76 14.90
N SER A 57 -2.10 19.56 14.70
CA SER A 57 -2.94 20.10 15.78
C SER A 57 -4.20 19.28 16.05
N ASP A 58 -4.64 18.49 15.07
CA ASP A 58 -5.86 17.69 15.16
C ASP A 58 -5.72 16.42 14.30
N ILE A 59 -5.65 15.26 14.94
CA ILE A 59 -5.53 13.97 14.27
C ILE A 59 -6.79 13.57 13.49
N SER A 60 -7.95 14.17 13.80
CA SER A 60 -9.18 13.89 13.06
C SER A 60 -9.14 14.36 11.60
N THR A 61 -8.20 15.24 11.28
CA THR A 61 -7.94 15.71 9.90
C THR A 61 -7.12 14.74 9.07
N ILE A 62 -6.54 13.73 9.71
CA ILE A 62 -5.75 12.69 9.03
C ILE A 62 -6.70 11.57 8.62
N GLU A 63 -6.70 11.25 7.34
CA GLU A 63 -7.44 10.11 6.82
C GLU A 63 -7.07 8.82 7.55
N VAL A 64 -8.04 7.94 7.76
CA VAL A 64 -7.83 6.59 8.31
C VAL A 64 -7.71 5.62 7.15
N LEU A 65 -6.67 4.81 7.17
CA LEU A 65 -6.53 3.74 6.20
C LEU A 65 -7.38 2.54 6.64
N ALA A 66 -8.18 2.02 5.73
CA ALA A 66 -9.00 0.86 6.03
C ALA A 66 -8.12 -0.34 6.39
N ASP A 67 -8.45 -1.01 7.48
CA ASP A 67 -7.86 -2.30 7.82
C ASP A 67 -8.40 -3.35 6.85
N TRP A 68 -7.51 -4.00 6.13
CA TRP A 68 -7.88 -4.98 5.11
C TRP A 68 -8.58 -6.23 5.66
N GLU A 69 -8.43 -6.52 6.96
CA GLU A 69 -9.09 -7.63 7.68
C GLU A 69 -10.46 -7.23 8.25
N ASP A 70 -10.74 -5.94 8.39
CA ASP A 70 -11.97 -5.45 9.04
C ASP A 70 -13.13 -5.32 8.03
N GLU A 71 -13.82 -6.43 7.79
CA GLU A 71 -15.01 -6.49 6.93
C GLU A 71 -16.26 -5.88 7.56
N VAL A 72 -16.21 -5.58 8.85
CA VAL A 72 -17.36 -5.04 9.58
C VAL A 72 -17.46 -3.52 9.40
N ASN A 73 -16.32 -2.84 9.43
CA ASN A 73 -16.27 -1.39 9.41
C ASN A 73 -15.90 -0.82 8.03
N PHE A 74 -15.30 -1.62 7.15
CA PHE A 74 -14.84 -1.18 5.83
C PHE A 74 -15.35 -2.09 4.72
N ASP A 75 -15.81 -1.47 3.65
CA ASP A 75 -16.24 -2.23 2.47
C ASP A 75 -15.05 -2.77 1.67
N ILE A 76 -15.34 -3.61 0.68
CA ILE A 76 -14.30 -4.25 -0.13
C ILE A 76 -13.48 -3.23 -0.96
N PHE A 77 -14.08 -2.10 -1.36
CA PHE A 77 -13.38 -1.05 -2.12
C PHE A 77 -12.39 -0.31 -1.23
N GLU A 78 -12.79 0.06 -0.02
CA GLU A 78 -11.94 0.71 0.97
C GLU A 78 -10.76 -0.19 1.34
N ARG A 79 -11.02 -1.46 1.64
CA ARG A 79 -10.00 -2.46 2.01
C ARG A 79 -9.03 -2.71 0.85
N GLY A 80 -9.54 -2.93 -0.36
CA GLY A 80 -8.72 -3.16 -1.55
C GLY A 80 -7.83 -1.96 -1.90
N ARG A 81 -8.38 -0.75 -1.89
CA ARG A 81 -7.64 0.49 -2.15
C ARG A 81 -6.54 0.73 -1.11
N SER A 82 -6.85 0.52 0.16
CA SER A 82 -5.90 0.66 1.26
C SER A 82 -4.75 -0.34 1.17
N TYR A 83 -5.07 -1.60 0.88
CA TYR A 83 -4.06 -2.63 0.70
C TYR A 83 -3.12 -2.33 -0.49
N ILE A 84 -3.67 -1.87 -1.60
CA ILE A 84 -2.91 -1.48 -2.80
C ILE A 84 -2.04 -0.24 -2.52
N ASP A 85 -2.54 0.74 -1.79
CA ASP A 85 -1.75 1.93 -1.41
C ASP A 85 -0.51 1.56 -0.59
N ILE A 86 -0.66 0.66 0.39
CA ILE A 86 0.47 0.25 1.24
C ILE A 86 1.49 -0.59 0.47
N ASN A 87 1.01 -1.57 -0.28
CA ASN A 87 1.88 -2.62 -0.81
C ASN A 87 2.39 -2.35 -2.23
N CYS A 88 1.77 -1.46 -2.99
CA CYS A 88 2.04 -1.29 -4.41
C CYS A 88 2.38 0.15 -4.81
N ALA A 89 1.77 1.16 -4.17
CA ALA A 89 1.87 2.55 -4.60
C ALA A 89 3.28 3.12 -4.53
N HIS A 90 4.15 2.60 -3.68
CA HIS A 90 5.54 3.08 -3.59
C HIS A 90 6.35 2.87 -4.89
N CYS A 91 5.99 1.85 -5.70
CA CYS A 91 6.54 1.66 -7.03
C CYS A 91 5.60 2.18 -8.12
N HIS A 92 4.27 2.01 -7.92
CA HIS A 92 3.23 2.38 -8.87
C HIS A 92 2.69 3.78 -8.58
N GLN A 93 3.47 4.79 -8.93
CA GLN A 93 3.16 6.21 -8.80
C GLN A 93 3.95 7.02 -9.84
N PRO A 94 3.55 8.27 -10.13
CA PRO A 94 4.33 9.16 -10.99
C PRO A 94 5.76 9.32 -10.48
N GLY A 95 6.73 9.08 -11.36
CA GLY A 95 8.16 9.12 -11.02
C GLY A 95 8.69 7.92 -10.23
N GLY A 96 7.84 6.92 -9.95
CA GLY A 96 8.27 5.64 -9.37
C GLY A 96 8.94 4.73 -10.40
N TYR A 97 9.16 3.48 -10.02
CA TYR A 97 9.89 2.50 -10.85
C TYR A 97 9.14 2.10 -12.13
N VAL A 98 7.82 2.15 -12.13
CA VAL A 98 7.03 1.75 -13.30
C VAL A 98 7.27 2.71 -14.46
N PRO A 99 7.62 2.21 -15.66
CA PRO A 99 7.90 3.06 -16.80
C PRO A 99 6.74 4.01 -17.13
N THR A 100 7.06 5.24 -17.52
CA THR A 100 6.10 6.33 -17.80
C THR A 100 5.06 6.04 -18.89
N GLY A 101 5.22 4.97 -19.65
CA GLY A 101 4.22 4.51 -20.63
C GLY A 101 3.08 3.70 -20.04
N PHE A 102 3.18 3.30 -18.77
CA PHE A 102 2.11 2.61 -18.03
C PHE A 102 1.47 3.61 -17.06
N LEU A 103 0.21 3.94 -17.31
CA LEU A 103 -0.57 4.80 -16.42
C LEU A 103 -1.08 3.99 -15.22
N LEU A 104 -0.19 3.72 -14.28
CA LEU A 104 -0.51 3.03 -13.03
C LEU A 104 -0.12 3.92 -11.86
N ASP A 105 -1.11 4.57 -11.26
CA ASP A 105 -0.97 5.35 -10.03
C ASP A 105 -1.86 4.76 -8.95
N PHE A 106 -1.27 3.95 -8.09
CA PHE A 106 -2.00 3.18 -7.08
C PHE A 106 -2.14 3.88 -5.74
N ARG A 107 -1.75 5.15 -5.66
CA ARG A 107 -1.91 5.94 -4.44
C ARG A 107 -3.39 6.11 -4.10
N LEU A 108 -3.70 6.11 -2.81
CA LEU A 108 -5.08 6.23 -2.32
C LEU A 108 -5.72 7.56 -2.75
N GLU A 109 -4.95 8.65 -2.75
CA GLU A 109 -5.38 9.99 -3.17
C GLU A 109 -5.68 10.14 -4.67
N THR A 110 -5.33 9.13 -5.48
CA THR A 110 -5.60 9.15 -6.92
C THR A 110 -7.03 8.69 -7.20
N ASP A 111 -7.76 9.47 -7.99
CA ASP A 111 -9.12 9.11 -8.42
C ASP A 111 -9.13 7.74 -9.08
N PHE A 112 -10.06 6.88 -8.70
CA PHE A 112 -10.12 5.48 -9.12
C PHE A 112 -10.03 5.30 -10.64
N GLU A 113 -10.74 6.13 -11.40
CA GLU A 113 -10.80 6.08 -12.87
C GLU A 113 -9.43 6.35 -13.52
N THR A 114 -8.53 7.02 -12.82
CA THR A 114 -7.19 7.38 -13.31
C THR A 114 -6.08 6.49 -12.77
N THR A 115 -6.39 5.60 -11.82
CA THR A 115 -5.39 4.69 -11.22
C THR A 115 -4.84 3.66 -12.21
N GLY A 116 -5.62 3.30 -13.23
CA GLY A 116 -5.34 2.17 -14.11
C GLY A 116 -5.69 0.80 -13.52
N ILE A 117 -6.23 0.72 -12.31
CA ILE A 117 -6.60 -0.56 -11.66
C ILE A 117 -7.60 -1.30 -12.51
N TYR A 118 -8.71 -0.66 -12.88
CA TYR A 118 -9.76 -1.30 -13.68
C TYR A 118 -9.25 -1.84 -15.01
N SER A 119 -8.50 -1.04 -15.76
CA SER A 119 -7.98 -1.43 -17.10
C SER A 119 -6.91 -2.52 -17.04
N HIS A 120 -6.23 -2.69 -15.90
CA HIS A 120 -5.17 -3.67 -15.71
C HIS A 120 -5.52 -4.79 -14.71
N ARG A 121 -6.79 -4.91 -14.32
CA ARG A 121 -7.23 -5.85 -13.27
C ARG A 121 -6.79 -7.30 -13.54
N GLY A 122 -6.90 -7.78 -14.77
CA GLY A 122 -6.45 -9.14 -15.10
C GLY A 122 -4.93 -9.33 -15.00
N GLN A 123 -4.13 -8.30 -15.29
CA GLN A 123 -2.69 -8.33 -15.05
C GLN A 123 -2.37 -8.25 -13.56
N ILE A 124 -3.09 -7.44 -12.79
CA ILE A 124 -2.94 -7.38 -11.33
C ILE A 124 -3.24 -8.75 -10.75
N GLU A 125 -4.41 -9.33 -11.07
CA GLU A 125 -4.82 -10.66 -10.63
C GLU A 125 -3.75 -11.73 -10.90
N SER A 126 -3.27 -11.82 -12.15
CA SER A 126 -2.30 -12.84 -12.53
C SER A 126 -0.93 -12.66 -11.87
N ARG A 127 -0.50 -11.40 -11.62
CA ARG A 127 0.80 -11.09 -11.05
C ARG A 127 0.86 -11.24 -9.54
N ILE A 128 -0.20 -10.88 -8.81
CA ILE A 128 -0.24 -11.03 -7.35
C ILE A 128 -0.24 -12.49 -6.91
N GLN A 129 -0.80 -13.38 -7.72
CA GLN A 129 -0.82 -14.83 -7.49
C GLN A 129 0.45 -15.54 -7.98
N SER A 130 1.24 -14.90 -8.84
CA SER A 130 2.41 -15.54 -9.45
C SER A 130 3.55 -15.74 -8.45
N THR A 131 4.28 -16.83 -8.61
CA THR A 131 5.57 -17.12 -7.97
C THR A 131 6.74 -17.08 -8.96
N THR A 132 6.45 -16.80 -10.24
CA THR A 132 7.46 -16.76 -11.30
C THR A 132 8.33 -15.52 -11.16
N PRO A 133 9.66 -15.64 -10.98
CA PRO A 133 10.57 -14.51 -10.96
C PRO A 133 10.36 -13.59 -12.18
N THR A 134 10.52 -12.29 -12.02
CA THR A 134 10.31 -11.21 -13.01
C THR A 134 8.86 -10.97 -13.43
N TYR A 135 7.93 -11.86 -13.10
CA TYR A 135 6.51 -11.69 -13.40
C TYR A 135 5.67 -11.41 -12.14
N LEU A 136 6.05 -11.99 -11.01
CA LEU A 136 5.36 -11.77 -9.72
C LEU A 136 5.34 -10.30 -9.31
N MET A 137 4.31 -9.90 -8.56
CA MET A 137 4.22 -8.57 -7.92
C MET A 137 3.88 -8.75 -6.43
N PRO A 138 4.55 -8.03 -5.52
CA PRO A 138 5.77 -7.20 -5.72
C PRO A 138 6.97 -8.01 -6.25
N GLN A 139 7.79 -7.38 -7.10
CA GLN A 139 8.95 -8.06 -7.71
C GLN A 139 10.08 -8.33 -6.70
N LEU A 140 10.18 -7.50 -5.68
CA LEU A 140 11.22 -7.53 -4.65
C LEU A 140 10.58 -7.68 -3.27
N GLY A 141 11.36 -8.22 -2.33
CA GLY A 141 10.93 -8.35 -0.94
C GLY A 141 9.89 -9.44 -0.66
N ARG A 142 9.41 -10.16 -1.69
CA ARG A 142 8.41 -11.23 -1.56
C ARG A 142 9.02 -12.59 -1.88
N SER A 143 8.98 -13.51 -0.93
CA SER A 143 9.35 -14.92 -1.12
C SER A 143 8.15 -15.89 -1.01
N LEU A 144 7.05 -15.42 -0.43
CA LEU A 144 5.79 -16.15 -0.27
C LEU A 144 4.63 -15.29 -0.74
N VAL A 145 3.56 -15.91 -1.18
CA VAL A 145 2.29 -15.22 -1.44
C VAL A 145 1.63 -14.92 -0.08
N HIS A 146 1.04 -13.76 0.06
CA HIS A 146 0.18 -13.42 1.19
C HIS A 146 -1.24 -13.88 0.84
N ASP A 147 -1.54 -15.16 1.12
CA ASP A 147 -2.73 -15.82 0.58
C ASP A 147 -4.03 -15.12 0.97
N GLU A 148 -4.16 -14.65 2.22
CA GLU A 148 -5.34 -13.95 2.72
C GLU A 148 -5.51 -12.58 2.04
N GLY A 149 -4.44 -11.80 1.95
CA GLY A 149 -4.46 -10.50 1.27
C GLY A 149 -4.73 -10.63 -0.23
N VAL A 150 -4.21 -11.69 -0.87
CA VAL A 150 -4.52 -11.99 -2.28
C VAL A 150 -5.99 -12.38 -2.44
N ALA A 151 -6.56 -13.21 -1.54
CA ALA A 151 -7.97 -13.57 -1.59
C ALA A 151 -8.87 -12.33 -1.51
N MET A 152 -8.61 -11.42 -0.59
CA MET A 152 -9.32 -10.15 -0.47
C MET A 152 -9.17 -9.29 -1.73
N LEU A 153 -7.96 -9.20 -2.31
CA LEU A 153 -7.75 -8.44 -3.55
C LEU A 153 -8.48 -9.04 -4.75
N LEU A 154 -8.61 -10.36 -4.84
CA LEU A 154 -9.38 -11.01 -5.91
C LEU A 154 -10.86 -10.66 -5.79
N GLU A 155 -11.41 -10.65 -4.58
CA GLU A 155 -12.77 -10.20 -4.31
C GLU A 155 -12.95 -8.73 -4.72
N TYR A 156 -12.01 -7.85 -4.35
CA TYR A 156 -12.00 -6.46 -4.77
C TYR A 156 -11.99 -6.30 -6.29
N LEU A 157 -11.08 -7.01 -6.99
CA LEU A 157 -10.96 -6.93 -8.45
C LEU A 157 -12.22 -7.44 -9.16
N GLN A 158 -12.92 -8.42 -8.59
CA GLN A 158 -14.21 -8.88 -9.09
C GLN A 158 -15.31 -7.84 -8.84
N ALA A 159 -15.36 -7.24 -7.65
CA ALA A 159 -16.38 -6.24 -7.29
C ALA A 159 -16.33 -4.97 -8.16
N ILE A 160 -15.17 -4.60 -8.70
CA ILE A 160 -15.05 -3.45 -9.62
C ILE A 160 -15.45 -3.77 -11.07
N GLU A 161 -15.78 -5.01 -11.41
CA GLU A 161 -16.30 -5.38 -12.73
C GLU A 161 -17.82 -5.19 -12.87
N ASP A 162 -18.54 -5.20 -11.77
CA ASP A 162 -20.00 -5.04 -11.68
C ASP A 162 -20.42 -3.56 -11.62
#